data_60824c9fdd398cff77e7cfeeb0f3383f
#
_entry.id   60824c9fdd398cff77e7cfeeb0f3383f
#
_cell.length_a   1.000
_cell.length_b   1.000
_cell.length_c   1.000
_cell.angle_alpha   90.00
_cell.angle_beta   90.00
_cell.angle_gamma   90.00
#
_symmetry.space_group_name_H-M   'P 1'
#
loop_
_entity.id
_entity.type
_entity.pdbx_description
1 polymer ?
#
loop_
_entity_poly.entity_id
_entity_poly.type
_entity_poly.pdbx_seq_one_letter_code
_entity_poly.pdbx_strand_id
1 'polypeptide(L)'
;MNRSLALLLIIFFGVFSHAQFLTTSGKQILDKNGDPIILRGVGLGGWMLQEPYMMNFVGGADNQQQFRSKLESLIGETNTQEFYDNWLDNFVTKTDIDSIASWGFNSVRLPMHYNLFTLPIEQEDPGQNTWLDKGFEIVDNLLEWCKDNQLYLILDLHAAPGGQGYDQGISDYDTSKPSLWESDANKQKMVALWDKLAERYKNEEWIGGYDILNEPNWNLSGSEIRNLYVQVTNAIRSHDTNHIIFIEGNWFANDYTGLTPPWDDNMVYSFHKYWNVNTQNTIQWVLDMRNQYNVPLWMGESGENSNAWFKEAISLFEDNDIGWAWWPWKRIETTVSSLSITSNSNYNAVVEYFKGNASEEHTV
;
A
#
# COMPACT_ATOMS: atom_id res chain seq x y z
N MET A 1 -13.23 50.83 57.66
CA MET A 1 -12.18 50.10 56.95
C MET A 1 -12.83 48.98 56.17
N ASN A 2 -13.20 49.23 54.91
CA ASN A 2 -13.77 48.19 54.00
C ASN A 2 -12.64 47.51 53.23
N ARG A 3 -12.46 46.23 53.45
CA ARG A 3 -11.56 45.38 52.63
C ARG A 3 -12.36 44.74 51.51
N SER A 4 -12.21 45.27 50.33
CA SER A 4 -12.71 44.60 49.10
C SER A 4 -11.85 43.39 48.76
N LEU A 5 -12.45 42.21 48.78
CA LEU A 5 -11.82 40.97 48.35
C LEU A 5 -11.99 40.85 46.82
N ALA A 6 -10.92 41.04 46.06
CA ALA A 6 -10.92 40.80 44.61
C ALA A 6 -10.79 39.32 44.37
N LEU A 7 -11.84 38.72 43.80
CA LEU A 7 -11.85 37.31 43.34
C LEU A 7 -11.17 37.23 41.97
N LEU A 8 -9.98 36.63 41.90
CA LEU A 8 -9.25 36.41 40.65
C LEU A 8 -9.82 35.14 40.00
N LEU A 9 -10.62 35.33 38.96
CA LEU A 9 -11.15 34.23 38.14
C LEU A 9 -10.07 33.77 37.18
N ILE A 10 -9.39 32.63 37.46
CA ILE A 10 -8.45 31.99 36.52
C ILE A 10 -9.27 31.17 35.54
N ILE A 11 -9.45 31.70 34.33
CA ILE A 11 -10.03 30.94 33.21
C ILE A 11 -8.93 30.03 32.64
N PHE A 12 -9.03 28.74 32.90
CA PHE A 12 -8.23 27.74 32.21
C PHE A 12 -8.76 27.63 30.78
N PHE A 13 -8.10 28.24 29.82
CA PHE A 13 -8.24 27.85 28.44
C PHE A 13 -7.55 26.50 28.27
N GLY A 14 -8.32 25.44 28.25
CA GLY A 14 -7.85 24.16 27.76
C GLY A 14 -7.42 24.36 26.32
N VAL A 15 -6.13 24.31 26.03
CA VAL A 15 -5.62 24.16 24.67
C VAL A 15 -6.00 22.74 24.30
N PHE A 16 -7.12 22.58 23.59
CA PHE A 16 -7.37 21.35 22.87
C PHE A 16 -6.29 21.27 21.80
N SER A 17 -5.28 20.44 22.03
CA SER A 17 -4.37 20.00 20.98
C SER A 17 -5.26 19.22 20.01
N HIS A 18 -5.62 19.82 18.88
CA HIS A 18 -6.25 19.08 17.81
C HIS A 18 -5.24 18.02 17.36
N ALA A 19 -5.71 16.79 17.22
CA ALA A 19 -4.92 15.74 16.60
C ALA A 19 -4.50 16.21 15.20
N GLN A 20 -3.21 16.20 14.94
CA GLN A 20 -2.64 16.70 13.68
C GLN A 20 -2.73 15.64 12.59
N PHE A 21 -3.01 14.39 12.97
CA PHE A 21 -2.96 13.17 12.16
C PHE A 21 -4.34 12.51 12.04
N LEU A 22 -4.51 11.64 11.06
CA LEU A 22 -5.62 10.70 11.05
C LEU A 22 -5.52 9.81 12.30
N THR A 23 -6.66 9.57 12.95
CA THR A 23 -6.75 8.69 14.12
C THR A 23 -7.97 7.80 14.02
N THR A 24 -8.08 6.81 14.90
CA THR A 24 -9.27 5.96 15.00
C THR A 24 -10.05 6.25 16.29
N SER A 25 -11.38 6.16 16.20
CA SER A 25 -12.25 6.19 17.38
C SER A 25 -13.42 5.24 17.18
N GLY A 26 -13.43 4.17 17.94
CA GLY A 26 -14.42 3.12 17.76
C GLY A 26 -14.38 2.56 16.33
N LYS A 27 -15.46 2.69 15.59
CA LYS A 27 -15.61 2.16 14.24
C LYS A 27 -15.26 3.16 13.11
N GLN A 28 -14.72 4.31 13.47
CA GLN A 28 -14.51 5.43 12.54
C GLN A 28 -13.03 5.80 12.45
N ILE A 29 -12.63 6.26 11.28
CA ILE A 29 -11.41 7.02 11.06
C ILE A 29 -11.78 8.49 11.22
N LEU A 30 -10.98 9.25 11.96
CA LEU A 30 -11.17 10.67 12.20
C LEU A 30 -10.07 11.47 11.51
N ASP A 31 -10.45 12.62 10.99
CA ASP A 31 -9.51 13.59 10.43
C ASP A 31 -8.76 14.38 11.54
N LYS A 32 -7.88 15.28 11.14
CA LYS A 32 -7.11 16.14 12.03
C LYS A 32 -7.96 17.06 12.95
N ASN A 33 -9.23 17.23 12.66
CA ASN A 33 -10.16 18.03 13.49
C ASN A 33 -10.94 17.15 14.47
N GLY A 34 -10.80 15.82 14.35
CA GLY A 34 -11.58 14.84 15.11
C GLY A 34 -12.94 14.53 14.50
N ASP A 35 -13.18 14.93 13.25
CA ASP A 35 -14.40 14.65 12.52
C ASP A 35 -14.28 13.33 11.75
N PRO A 36 -15.35 12.51 11.67
CA PRO A 36 -15.34 11.29 10.88
C PRO A 36 -15.03 11.56 9.41
N ILE A 37 -14.09 10.80 8.84
CA ILE A 37 -13.71 10.88 7.42
C ILE A 37 -13.84 9.53 6.72
N ILE A 38 -14.35 9.56 5.50
CA ILE A 38 -14.28 8.43 4.56
C ILE A 38 -13.09 8.67 3.64
N LEU A 39 -12.08 7.79 3.70
CA LEU A 39 -10.95 7.81 2.79
C LEU A 39 -11.39 7.30 1.42
N ARG A 40 -11.43 8.18 0.43
CA ARG A 40 -11.75 7.90 -0.96
C ARG A 40 -10.48 7.96 -1.77
N GLY A 41 -9.98 6.81 -2.16
CA GLY A 41 -8.64 6.72 -2.72
C GLY A 41 -8.50 5.92 -3.99
N VAL A 42 -7.27 5.87 -4.45
CA VAL A 42 -6.83 5.05 -5.58
C VAL A 42 -5.43 4.51 -5.34
N GLY A 43 -5.19 3.26 -5.74
CA GLY A 43 -3.88 2.61 -5.66
C GLY A 43 -3.00 2.99 -6.85
N LEU A 44 -1.75 3.39 -6.57
CA LEU A 44 -0.74 3.74 -7.57
C LEU A 44 0.01 2.48 -8.08
N GLY A 45 -0.74 1.40 -8.31
CA GLY A 45 -0.20 0.12 -8.78
C GLY A 45 0.52 0.20 -10.11
N GLY A 46 1.50 -0.68 -10.31
CA GLY A 46 2.33 -0.72 -11.50
C GLY A 46 3.52 0.24 -11.46
N TRP A 47 3.65 1.09 -10.45
CA TRP A 47 4.74 2.07 -10.36
C TRP A 47 6.01 1.46 -9.76
N MET A 48 6.02 1.19 -8.45
CA MET A 48 7.19 0.59 -7.77
C MET A 48 7.25 -0.93 -7.90
N LEU A 49 6.12 -1.55 -8.23
CA LEU A 49 5.99 -2.97 -8.56
C LEU A 49 5.21 -3.12 -9.86
N GLN A 50 5.79 -3.84 -10.83
CA GLN A 50 5.19 -4.15 -12.12
C GLN A 50 4.56 -5.53 -12.08
N GLU A 51 3.25 -5.61 -11.86
CA GLU A 51 2.55 -6.87 -11.95
C GLU A 51 2.37 -7.32 -13.42
N PRO A 52 2.61 -8.59 -13.76
CA PRO A 52 2.62 -9.07 -15.13
C PRO A 52 1.36 -8.75 -15.93
N TYR A 53 0.19 -8.89 -15.30
CA TYR A 53 -1.10 -8.63 -15.97
C TYR A 53 -1.33 -7.14 -16.24
N MET A 54 -0.85 -6.26 -15.37
CA MET A 54 -0.95 -4.81 -15.54
C MET A 54 -0.08 -4.30 -16.67
N MET A 55 1.05 -4.98 -16.89
CA MET A 55 2.08 -4.65 -17.87
C MET A 55 1.94 -5.46 -19.17
N ASN A 56 0.91 -6.29 -19.31
CA ASN A 56 0.67 -7.17 -20.48
C ASN A 56 1.79 -8.18 -20.79
N PHE A 57 2.66 -8.51 -19.83
CA PHE A 57 3.71 -9.51 -20.07
C PHE A 57 3.43 -10.90 -19.49
N VAL A 58 2.18 -11.19 -19.10
CA VAL A 58 1.75 -12.55 -18.70
C VAL A 58 2.11 -13.55 -19.79
N GLY A 59 2.73 -14.66 -19.39
CA GLY A 59 3.28 -15.66 -20.30
C GLY A 59 4.68 -15.33 -20.82
N GLY A 60 5.16 -14.12 -20.62
CA GLY A 60 6.54 -13.72 -20.89
C GLY A 60 7.41 -13.75 -19.64
N ALA A 61 6.84 -13.42 -18.48
CA ALA A 61 7.46 -13.55 -17.16
C ALA A 61 6.36 -13.71 -16.11
N ASP A 62 6.68 -14.37 -14.99
CA ASP A 62 5.73 -14.63 -13.90
C ASP A 62 5.71 -13.49 -12.87
N ASN A 63 6.77 -12.68 -12.82
CA ASN A 63 6.92 -11.56 -11.90
C ASN A 63 7.88 -10.50 -12.45
N GLN A 64 8.03 -9.37 -11.74
CA GLN A 64 8.90 -8.26 -12.13
C GLN A 64 10.37 -8.67 -12.21
N GLN A 65 10.86 -9.45 -11.25
CA GLN A 65 12.27 -9.88 -11.22
C GLN A 65 12.64 -10.73 -12.44
N GLN A 66 11.76 -11.65 -12.84
CA GLN A 66 11.96 -12.45 -14.06
C GLN A 66 11.94 -11.57 -15.32
N PHE A 67 11.00 -10.61 -15.40
CA PHE A 67 10.94 -9.68 -16.51
C PHE A 67 12.21 -8.85 -16.61
N ARG A 68 12.70 -8.33 -15.49
CA ARG A 68 13.96 -7.60 -15.40
C ARG A 68 15.15 -8.45 -15.87
N SER A 69 15.28 -9.68 -15.37
CA SER A 69 16.37 -10.58 -15.76
C SER A 69 16.37 -10.92 -17.25
N LYS A 70 15.18 -11.04 -17.86
CA LYS A 70 15.05 -11.23 -19.32
C LYS A 70 15.45 -9.97 -20.09
N LEU A 71 15.11 -8.77 -19.60
CA LEU A 71 15.58 -7.52 -20.17
C LEU A 71 17.10 -7.40 -20.08
N GLU A 72 17.69 -7.68 -18.93
CA GLU A 72 19.15 -7.67 -18.73
C GLU A 72 19.88 -8.59 -19.70
N SER A 73 19.29 -9.77 -19.97
CA SER A 73 19.81 -10.73 -20.95
C SER A 73 19.70 -10.23 -22.39
N LEU A 74 18.65 -9.45 -22.72
CA LEU A 74 18.36 -8.99 -24.09
C LEU A 74 19.10 -7.70 -24.43
N ILE A 75 19.08 -6.70 -23.54
CA ILE A 75 19.57 -5.35 -23.81
C ILE A 75 20.74 -4.93 -22.88
N GLY A 76 21.16 -5.79 -21.97
CA GLY A 76 22.22 -5.54 -20.99
C GLY A 76 21.75 -4.77 -19.76
N GLU A 77 22.51 -4.90 -18.67
CA GLU A 77 22.18 -4.30 -17.36
C GLU A 77 21.98 -2.77 -17.41
N THR A 78 22.87 -2.06 -18.14
CA THR A 78 22.83 -0.58 -18.22
C THR A 78 21.52 -0.09 -18.86
N ASN A 79 21.11 -0.66 -19.99
CA ASN A 79 19.89 -0.26 -20.67
C ASN A 79 18.64 -0.69 -19.88
N THR A 80 18.71 -1.82 -19.19
CA THR A 80 17.63 -2.27 -18.32
C THR A 80 17.47 -1.33 -17.12
N GLN A 81 18.57 -0.87 -16.52
CA GLN A 81 18.52 0.10 -15.43
C GLN A 81 17.92 1.43 -15.91
N GLU A 82 18.34 1.91 -17.10
CA GLU A 82 17.76 3.12 -17.70
C GLU A 82 16.26 2.98 -17.97
N PHE A 83 15.80 1.80 -18.41
CA PHE A 83 14.36 1.52 -18.57
C PHE A 83 13.60 1.65 -17.24
N TYR A 84 14.11 1.05 -16.15
CA TYR A 84 13.47 1.13 -14.83
C TYR A 84 13.54 2.54 -14.23
N ASP A 85 14.64 3.25 -14.40
CA ASP A 85 14.75 4.64 -13.95
C ASP A 85 13.75 5.54 -14.68
N ASN A 86 13.65 5.43 -16.00
CA ASN A 86 12.64 6.15 -16.79
C ASN A 86 11.22 5.75 -16.43
N TRP A 87 10.97 4.48 -16.12
CA TRP A 87 9.67 4.01 -15.65
C TRP A 87 9.28 4.67 -14.32
N LEU A 88 10.15 4.61 -13.34
CA LEU A 88 9.90 5.18 -12.01
C LEU A 88 9.73 6.71 -12.06
N ASP A 89 10.45 7.40 -12.94
CA ASP A 89 10.38 8.85 -13.07
C ASP A 89 9.14 9.35 -13.83
N ASN A 90 8.49 8.50 -14.65
CA ASN A 90 7.44 8.94 -15.57
C ASN A 90 6.09 8.22 -15.38
N PHE A 91 6.03 7.06 -14.71
CA PHE A 91 4.79 6.32 -14.59
C PHE A 91 3.76 7.04 -13.72
N VAL A 92 4.16 7.52 -12.54
CA VAL A 92 3.35 8.44 -11.75
C VAL A 92 4.08 9.78 -11.64
N THR A 93 3.37 10.85 -11.93
CA THR A 93 3.90 12.22 -11.95
C THR A 93 3.03 13.14 -11.09
N LYS A 94 3.51 14.34 -10.81
CA LYS A 94 2.71 15.36 -10.11
C LYS A 94 1.36 15.61 -10.79
N THR A 95 1.31 15.57 -12.13
CA THR A 95 0.07 15.75 -12.89
C THR A 95 -0.98 14.67 -12.57
N ASP A 96 -0.54 13.45 -12.27
CA ASP A 96 -1.44 12.37 -11.86
C ASP A 96 -2.07 12.71 -10.51
N ILE A 97 -1.27 13.15 -9.55
CA ILE A 97 -1.73 13.49 -8.20
C ILE A 97 -2.64 14.71 -8.22
N ASP A 98 -2.30 15.74 -9.00
CA ASP A 98 -3.17 16.90 -9.24
C ASP A 98 -4.52 16.47 -9.84
N SER A 99 -4.52 15.50 -10.75
CA SER A 99 -5.73 14.95 -11.37
C SER A 99 -6.57 14.18 -10.36
N ILE A 100 -5.96 13.29 -9.56
CA ILE A 100 -6.63 12.52 -8.51
C ILE A 100 -7.36 13.48 -7.56
N ALA A 101 -6.68 14.52 -7.06
CA ALA A 101 -7.30 15.52 -6.20
C ALA A 101 -8.44 16.27 -6.89
N SER A 102 -8.24 16.67 -8.14
CA SER A 102 -9.26 17.41 -8.92
C SER A 102 -10.53 16.59 -9.18
N TRP A 103 -10.44 15.26 -9.16
CA TRP A 103 -11.57 14.35 -9.29
C TRP A 103 -12.30 14.09 -7.98
N GLY A 104 -11.83 14.66 -6.87
CA GLY A 104 -12.48 14.60 -5.56
C GLY A 104 -12.05 13.43 -4.68
N PHE A 105 -10.97 12.73 -5.02
CA PHE A 105 -10.32 11.82 -4.10
C PHE A 105 -9.63 12.58 -2.95
N ASN A 106 -9.47 11.94 -1.79
CA ASN A 106 -8.80 12.51 -0.63
C ASN A 106 -7.65 11.64 -0.11
N SER A 107 -7.36 10.54 -0.78
CA SER A 107 -6.25 9.64 -0.42
C SER A 107 -5.66 8.94 -1.64
N VAL A 108 -4.41 8.50 -1.51
CA VAL A 108 -3.72 7.59 -2.43
C VAL A 108 -3.06 6.48 -1.63
N ARG A 109 -3.04 5.27 -2.16
CA ARG A 109 -2.29 4.12 -1.63
C ARG A 109 -1.08 3.89 -2.51
N LEU A 110 0.11 3.82 -1.93
CA LEU A 110 1.36 3.58 -2.64
C LEU A 110 1.83 2.14 -2.45
N PRO A 111 1.68 1.27 -3.43
CA PRO A 111 2.28 -0.06 -3.43
C PRO A 111 3.80 0.02 -3.57
N MET A 112 4.50 -0.27 -2.48
CA MET A 112 5.96 -0.21 -2.40
C MET A 112 6.58 -1.59 -2.63
N HIS A 113 7.71 -1.61 -3.34
CA HIS A 113 8.57 -2.77 -3.40
C HIS A 113 9.79 -2.57 -2.49
N TYR A 114 10.05 -3.51 -1.59
CA TYR A 114 11.12 -3.40 -0.60
C TYR A 114 12.52 -3.16 -1.21
N ASN A 115 12.78 -3.71 -2.41
CA ASN A 115 14.10 -3.63 -3.05
C ASN A 115 14.49 -2.23 -3.55
N LEU A 116 13.55 -1.27 -3.54
CA LEU A 116 13.85 0.15 -3.80
C LEU A 116 14.34 0.88 -2.53
N PHE A 117 14.22 0.26 -1.36
CA PHE A 117 14.61 0.82 -0.05
C PHE A 117 15.81 0.13 0.57
N THR A 118 16.02 -1.16 0.27
CA THR A 118 17.12 -1.96 0.84
C THR A 118 17.48 -3.12 -0.07
N LEU A 119 18.72 -3.59 0.00
CA LEU A 119 19.15 -4.76 -0.75
C LEU A 119 18.45 -6.04 -0.28
N PRO A 120 18.25 -7.03 -1.17
CA PRO A 120 17.79 -8.35 -0.77
C PRO A 120 18.81 -9.04 0.15
N ILE A 121 18.33 -9.97 0.98
CA ILE A 121 19.18 -10.64 2.00
C ILE A 121 20.40 -11.35 1.40
N GLU A 122 20.31 -11.80 0.17
CA GLU A 122 21.42 -12.48 -0.55
C GLU A 122 22.56 -11.54 -0.94
N GLN A 123 22.33 -10.23 -0.90
CA GLN A 123 23.31 -9.20 -1.22
C GLN A 123 23.78 -8.44 0.03
N GLU A 124 23.30 -8.84 1.20
CA GLU A 124 23.65 -8.22 2.49
C GLU A 124 24.63 -9.09 3.28
N ASP A 125 25.47 -8.45 4.06
CA ASP A 125 26.13 -9.14 5.16
C ASP A 125 25.07 -9.55 6.22
N PRO A 126 25.22 -10.70 6.86
CA PRO A 126 24.24 -11.19 7.83
C PRO A 126 23.91 -10.16 8.92
N GLY A 127 22.62 -9.84 9.05
CA GLY A 127 22.10 -8.89 10.03
C GLY A 127 22.32 -7.41 9.68
N GLN A 128 22.81 -7.09 8.48
CA GLN A 128 22.93 -5.72 7.98
C GLN A 128 21.71 -5.33 7.12
N ASN A 129 21.48 -4.02 7.00
CA ASN A 129 20.54 -3.45 6.06
C ASN A 129 21.22 -2.28 5.35
N THR A 130 21.52 -2.47 4.07
CA THR A 130 21.99 -1.39 3.19
C THR A 130 20.78 -0.62 2.69
N TRP A 131 20.67 0.64 3.07
CA TRP A 131 19.57 1.51 2.64
C TRP A 131 19.86 2.11 1.28
N LEU A 132 18.85 2.10 0.41
CA LEU A 132 18.87 2.67 -0.94
C LEU A 132 18.01 3.93 -0.96
N ASP A 133 18.50 5.00 -1.58
CA ASP A 133 17.82 6.30 -1.56
C ASP A 133 16.58 6.34 -2.46
N LYS A 134 16.56 5.58 -3.57
CA LYS A 134 15.54 5.70 -4.62
C LYS A 134 14.09 5.52 -4.10
N GLY A 135 13.84 4.54 -3.25
CA GLY A 135 12.51 4.32 -2.67
C GLY A 135 12.07 5.49 -1.79
N PHE A 136 12.97 5.98 -0.94
CA PHE A 136 12.69 7.13 -0.07
C PHE A 136 12.47 8.42 -0.88
N GLU A 137 13.25 8.67 -1.94
CA GLU A 137 13.08 9.82 -2.83
C GLU A 137 11.71 9.82 -3.51
N ILE A 138 11.24 8.65 -3.96
CA ILE A 138 9.90 8.50 -4.55
C ILE A 138 8.82 8.84 -3.52
N VAL A 139 8.92 8.29 -2.31
CA VAL A 139 7.95 8.57 -1.23
C VAL A 139 7.98 10.05 -0.84
N ASP A 140 9.16 10.65 -0.68
CA ASP A 140 9.29 12.06 -0.33
C ASP A 140 8.66 12.98 -1.39
N ASN A 141 8.93 12.73 -2.67
CA ASN A 141 8.35 13.50 -3.76
C ASN A 141 6.82 13.34 -3.82
N LEU A 142 6.33 12.10 -3.71
CA LEU A 142 4.90 11.83 -3.69
C LEU A 142 4.21 12.50 -2.49
N LEU A 143 4.83 12.45 -1.32
CA LEU A 143 4.32 13.10 -0.11
C LEU A 143 4.18 14.61 -0.30
N GLU A 144 5.18 15.29 -0.91
CA GLU A 144 5.07 16.71 -1.22
C GLU A 144 3.92 17.00 -2.21
N TRP A 145 3.74 16.18 -3.24
CA TRP A 145 2.61 16.33 -4.16
C TRP A 145 1.26 16.08 -3.45
N CYS A 146 1.20 15.15 -2.52
CA CYS A 146 0.03 14.89 -1.70
C CYS A 146 -0.28 16.06 -0.76
N LYS A 147 0.73 16.64 -0.11
CA LYS A 147 0.59 17.86 0.72
C LYS A 147 0.01 19.01 -0.07
N ASP A 148 0.57 19.30 -1.24
CA ASP A 148 0.09 20.36 -2.13
C ASP A 148 -1.39 20.20 -2.48
N ASN A 149 -1.87 18.96 -2.57
CA ASN A 149 -3.21 18.58 -2.98
C ASN A 149 -4.14 18.16 -1.84
N GLN A 150 -3.70 18.20 -0.60
CA GLN A 150 -4.44 17.78 0.59
C GLN A 150 -4.95 16.32 0.50
N LEU A 151 -4.10 15.43 0.01
CA LEU A 151 -4.35 14.00 -0.10
C LEU A 151 -3.60 13.26 1.01
N TYR A 152 -4.25 12.33 1.68
CA TYR A 152 -3.57 11.40 2.60
C TYR A 152 -2.85 10.31 1.80
N LEU A 153 -1.56 10.11 2.10
CA LEU A 153 -0.73 9.06 1.53
C LEU A 153 -0.69 7.84 2.45
N ILE A 154 -1.17 6.70 1.98
CA ILE A 154 -1.08 5.43 2.69
C ILE A 154 0.08 4.63 2.09
N LEU A 155 1.09 4.33 2.90
CA LEU A 155 2.24 3.52 2.51
C LEU A 155 1.88 2.05 2.64
N ASP A 156 1.96 1.31 1.56
CA ASP A 156 1.66 -0.12 1.49
C ASP A 156 2.89 -0.92 1.11
N LEU A 157 3.29 -1.89 1.94
CA LEU A 157 4.35 -2.82 1.55
C LEU A 157 3.78 -3.93 0.67
N HIS A 158 3.75 -3.66 -0.63
CA HIS A 158 3.12 -4.53 -1.62
C HIS A 158 3.97 -5.74 -2.02
N ALA A 159 5.29 -5.60 -2.05
CA ALA A 159 6.22 -6.69 -2.21
C ALA A 159 7.25 -6.65 -1.06
N ALA A 160 7.14 -7.61 -0.15
CA ALA A 160 8.01 -7.75 1.02
C ALA A 160 9.29 -8.56 0.70
N PRO A 161 10.33 -8.46 1.54
CA PRO A 161 11.52 -9.29 1.39
C PRO A 161 11.19 -10.78 1.29
N GLY A 162 11.60 -11.41 0.19
CA GLY A 162 11.34 -12.80 -0.11
C GLY A 162 9.95 -13.11 -0.70
N GLY A 163 9.05 -12.14 -0.74
CA GLY A 163 7.66 -12.33 -1.19
C GLY A 163 6.75 -12.97 -0.14
N GLN A 164 5.55 -12.44 0.02
CA GLN A 164 4.58 -12.81 1.05
C GLN A 164 3.47 -13.74 0.57
N GLY A 165 3.42 -14.06 -0.72
CA GLY A 165 2.34 -14.83 -1.31
C GLY A 165 2.79 -15.84 -2.35
N TYR A 166 1.98 -16.90 -2.55
CA TYR A 166 2.19 -17.86 -3.65
C TYR A 166 1.98 -17.22 -5.03
N ASP A 167 1.22 -16.12 -5.10
CA ASP A 167 1.07 -15.36 -6.32
C ASP A 167 2.33 -14.54 -6.58
N GLN A 168 3.18 -15.05 -7.49
CA GLN A 168 4.46 -14.45 -7.83
C GLN A 168 4.28 -13.05 -8.44
N GLY A 169 3.21 -12.83 -9.17
CA GLY A 169 2.94 -11.55 -9.85
C GLY A 169 2.66 -10.40 -8.88
N ILE A 170 1.96 -10.69 -7.78
CA ILE A 170 1.58 -9.69 -6.76
C ILE A 170 2.74 -9.41 -5.80
N SER A 171 3.47 -10.46 -5.37
CA SER A 171 4.47 -10.36 -4.31
C SER A 171 5.92 -10.31 -4.78
N ASP A 172 6.17 -10.37 -6.09
CA ASP A 172 7.48 -10.56 -6.74
C ASP A 172 8.27 -11.75 -6.15
N TYR A 173 7.54 -12.81 -5.77
CA TYR A 173 8.12 -13.98 -5.14
C TYR A 173 8.96 -14.81 -6.12
N ASP A 174 10.23 -15.05 -5.77
CA ASP A 174 11.13 -15.97 -6.45
C ASP A 174 11.03 -17.36 -5.80
N THR A 175 10.34 -18.28 -6.44
CA THR A 175 10.12 -19.64 -5.93
C THR A 175 11.39 -20.48 -5.77
N SER A 176 12.54 -20.01 -6.26
CA SER A 176 13.85 -20.64 -6.06
C SER A 176 14.50 -20.24 -4.74
N LYS A 177 13.92 -19.29 -4.01
CA LYS A 177 14.44 -18.74 -2.75
C LYS A 177 13.42 -18.87 -1.62
N PRO A 178 13.87 -18.80 -0.37
CA PRO A 178 12.96 -18.76 0.77
C PRO A 178 12.04 -17.52 0.73
N SER A 179 10.75 -17.75 0.90
CA SER A 179 9.75 -16.68 1.04
C SER A 179 9.96 -15.86 2.31
N LEU A 180 9.15 -14.78 2.47
CA LEU A 180 9.04 -14.03 3.72
C LEU A 180 8.82 -14.96 4.93
N TRP A 181 7.95 -15.95 4.76
CA TRP A 181 7.51 -16.82 5.85
C TRP A 181 8.54 -17.88 6.23
N GLU A 182 9.37 -18.32 5.29
CA GLU A 182 10.37 -19.37 5.45
C GLU A 182 11.74 -18.83 5.93
N SER A 183 11.95 -17.51 5.89
CA SER A 183 13.21 -16.87 6.25
C SER A 183 13.05 -15.87 7.39
N ASP A 184 13.69 -16.13 8.53
CA ASP A 184 13.73 -15.15 9.62
C ASP A 184 14.49 -13.88 9.23
N ALA A 185 15.48 -13.99 8.33
CA ALA A 185 16.20 -12.83 7.82
C ALA A 185 15.29 -11.91 6.99
N ASN A 186 14.40 -12.47 6.15
CA ASN A 186 13.38 -11.70 5.41
C ASN A 186 12.40 -11.01 6.36
N LYS A 187 11.90 -11.71 7.38
CA LYS A 187 11.02 -11.13 8.41
C LYS A 187 11.69 -9.98 9.15
N GLN A 188 12.96 -10.17 9.57
CA GLN A 188 13.73 -9.12 10.26
C GLN A 188 13.98 -7.91 9.36
N LYS A 189 14.24 -8.13 8.05
CA LYS A 189 14.41 -7.06 7.08
C LYS A 189 13.08 -6.27 6.89
N MET A 190 11.95 -6.94 6.84
CA MET A 190 10.63 -6.28 6.82
C MET A 190 10.42 -5.41 8.07
N VAL A 191 10.73 -5.94 9.25
CA VAL A 191 10.62 -5.18 10.52
C VAL A 191 11.53 -3.96 10.50
N ALA A 192 12.79 -4.11 10.04
CA ALA A 192 13.75 -3.01 9.95
C ALA A 192 13.34 -1.95 8.91
N LEU A 193 12.69 -2.35 7.81
CA LEU A 193 12.17 -1.40 6.82
C LEU A 193 11.06 -0.54 7.43
N TRP A 194 10.11 -1.14 8.14
CA TRP A 194 9.04 -0.39 8.80
C TRP A 194 9.55 0.50 9.95
N ASP A 195 10.56 0.05 10.70
CA ASP A 195 11.27 0.87 11.69
C ASP A 195 11.84 2.13 11.04
N LYS A 196 12.51 1.95 9.87
CA LYS A 196 13.13 3.05 9.11
C LYS A 196 12.11 4.02 8.51
N LEU A 197 11.01 3.51 7.94
CA LEU A 197 9.93 4.32 7.39
C LEU A 197 9.23 5.13 8.49
N ALA A 198 8.93 4.49 9.63
CA ALA A 198 8.32 5.16 10.77
C ALA A 198 9.23 6.24 11.37
N GLU A 199 10.54 5.97 11.54
CA GLU A 199 11.51 6.97 11.96
C GLU A 199 11.49 8.21 11.06
N ARG A 200 11.42 8.00 9.72
CA ARG A 200 11.45 9.07 8.73
C ARG A 200 10.17 9.89 8.71
N TYR A 201 9.01 9.25 8.74
CA TYR A 201 7.72 9.88 8.45
C TYR A 201 6.85 10.20 9.67
N LYS A 202 7.28 9.90 10.89
CA LYS A 202 6.51 10.06 12.15
C LYS A 202 5.89 11.45 12.41
N ASN A 203 6.39 12.48 11.75
CA ASN A 203 5.91 13.86 11.91
C ASN A 203 5.15 14.37 10.67
N GLU A 204 4.89 13.53 9.69
CA GLU A 204 4.31 13.91 8.41
C GLU A 204 2.77 13.75 8.43
N GLU A 205 2.06 14.83 8.69
CA GLU A 205 0.59 14.85 8.84
C GLU A 205 -0.19 14.29 7.66
N TRP A 206 0.40 14.31 6.46
CA TRP A 206 -0.23 13.81 5.24
C TRP A 206 0.11 12.36 4.93
N ILE A 207 0.92 11.69 5.75
CA ILE A 207 0.91 10.23 5.80
C ILE A 207 -0.40 9.80 6.47
N GLY A 208 -1.26 9.11 5.73
CA GLY A 208 -2.54 8.59 6.25
C GLY A 208 -2.38 7.37 7.14
N GLY A 209 -1.30 6.62 6.95
CA GLY A 209 -0.95 5.45 7.75
C GLY A 209 -0.08 4.45 7.00
N TYR A 210 0.17 3.33 7.65
CA TYR A 210 1.05 2.26 7.23
C TYR A 210 0.25 0.98 7.01
N ASP A 211 0.08 0.57 5.76
CA ASP A 211 -0.50 -0.71 5.36
C ASP A 211 0.64 -1.73 5.31
N ILE A 212 0.78 -2.49 6.39
CA ILE A 212 2.06 -3.10 6.73
C ILE A 212 2.45 -4.29 5.87
N LEU A 213 1.50 -4.93 5.18
CA LEU A 213 1.77 -6.02 4.24
C LEU A 213 0.56 -6.29 3.35
N ASN A 214 0.72 -6.09 2.05
CA ASN A 214 -0.29 -6.40 1.04
C ASN A 214 -0.52 -7.90 0.87
N GLU A 215 -1.76 -8.32 0.87
CA GLU A 215 -2.27 -9.62 0.42
C GLU A 215 -1.41 -10.83 0.78
N PRO A 216 -1.12 -11.10 2.06
CA PRO A 216 -0.52 -12.37 2.42
C PRO A 216 -1.36 -13.51 1.83
N ASN A 217 -0.67 -14.45 1.22
CA ASN A 217 -1.31 -15.64 0.63
C ASN A 217 -0.41 -16.85 0.83
N TRP A 218 -0.45 -17.40 2.05
CA TRP A 218 0.43 -18.49 2.44
C TRP A 218 -0.27 -19.44 3.42
N ASN A 219 0.12 -20.71 3.41
CA ASN A 219 -0.43 -21.68 4.34
C ASN A 219 0.17 -21.52 5.76
N LEU A 220 -0.34 -20.55 6.48
CA LEU A 220 0.08 -20.16 7.81
C LEU A 220 -1.06 -20.22 8.81
N SER A 221 -0.72 -20.43 10.06
CA SER A 221 -1.63 -20.12 11.15
C SER A 221 -1.77 -18.62 11.34
N GLY A 222 -2.94 -18.16 11.77
CA GLY A 222 -3.12 -16.73 12.09
C GLY A 222 -2.17 -16.22 13.17
N SER A 223 -1.66 -17.09 14.04
CA SER A 223 -0.65 -16.73 15.05
C SER A 223 0.72 -16.41 14.44
N GLU A 224 1.12 -17.07 13.36
CA GLU A 224 2.39 -16.78 12.67
C GLU A 224 2.34 -15.40 12.01
N ILE A 225 1.25 -15.07 11.30
CA ILE A 225 1.05 -13.75 10.70
C ILE A 225 0.99 -12.69 11.79
N ARG A 226 0.17 -12.92 12.85
CA ARG A 226 0.05 -11.99 13.97
C ARG A 226 1.39 -11.71 14.65
N ASN A 227 2.22 -12.72 14.85
CA ASN A 227 3.53 -12.56 15.49
C ASN A 227 4.45 -11.62 14.69
N LEU A 228 4.45 -11.72 13.37
CA LEU A 228 5.21 -10.80 12.50
C LEU A 228 4.59 -9.39 12.55
N TYR A 229 3.28 -9.27 12.42
CA TYR A 229 2.59 -7.98 12.45
C TYR A 229 2.78 -7.24 13.78
N VAL A 230 2.76 -7.94 14.90
CA VAL A 230 3.06 -7.34 16.22
C VAL A 230 4.51 -6.85 16.30
N GLN A 231 5.48 -7.59 15.74
CA GLN A 231 6.87 -7.12 15.68
C GLN A 231 7.01 -5.85 14.84
N VAL A 232 6.37 -5.81 13.67
CA VAL A 232 6.32 -4.60 12.82
C VAL A 232 5.64 -3.44 13.54
N THR A 233 4.48 -3.68 14.16
CA THR A 233 3.77 -2.66 14.96
C THR A 233 4.67 -2.09 16.05
N ASN A 234 5.37 -2.95 16.81
CA ASN A 234 6.27 -2.51 17.88
C ASN A 234 7.45 -1.68 17.33
N ALA A 235 8.00 -2.04 16.18
CA ALA A 235 9.05 -1.28 15.52
C ALA A 235 8.54 0.11 15.10
N ILE A 236 7.38 0.19 14.45
CA ILE A 236 6.71 1.45 14.11
C ILE A 236 6.50 2.29 15.37
N ARG A 237 5.88 1.72 16.41
CA ARG A 237 5.52 2.42 17.66
C ARG A 237 6.72 2.85 18.49
N SER A 238 7.91 2.32 18.23
CA SER A 238 9.15 2.82 18.85
C SER A 238 9.50 4.24 18.41
N HIS A 239 9.02 4.68 17.25
CA HIS A 239 9.24 6.00 16.65
C HIS A 239 7.96 6.83 16.51
N ASP A 240 6.84 6.18 16.18
CA ASP A 240 5.63 6.82 15.71
C ASP A 240 4.39 6.30 16.46
N THR A 241 3.83 7.12 17.28
CA THR A 241 2.61 6.83 18.06
C THR A 241 1.35 7.45 17.43
N ASN A 242 1.47 8.10 16.28
CA ASN A 242 0.41 8.93 15.69
C ASN A 242 -0.30 8.24 14.53
N HIS A 243 0.45 7.66 13.57
CA HIS A 243 -0.15 7.15 12.34
C HIS A 243 -0.93 5.86 12.55
N ILE A 244 -1.97 5.71 11.74
CA ILE A 244 -2.80 4.50 11.68
C ILE A 244 -1.96 3.33 11.13
N ILE A 245 -2.17 2.15 11.71
CA ILE A 245 -1.66 0.90 11.17
C ILE A 245 -2.82 0.15 10.51
N PHE A 246 -2.72 -0.08 9.21
CA PHE A 246 -3.65 -0.90 8.46
C PHE A 246 -3.18 -2.35 8.45
N ILE A 247 -4.11 -3.26 8.66
CA ILE A 247 -3.84 -4.70 8.78
C ILE A 247 -4.66 -5.46 7.77
N GLU A 248 -3.97 -6.18 6.89
CA GLU A 248 -4.59 -7.11 5.97
C GLU A 248 -4.61 -8.54 6.50
N GLY A 249 -5.67 -9.26 6.18
CA GLY A 249 -5.81 -10.68 6.48
C GLY A 249 -5.02 -11.56 5.51
N ASN A 250 -4.83 -12.85 5.87
CA ASN A 250 -4.33 -13.85 4.92
C ASN A 250 -5.32 -14.05 3.75
N TRP A 251 -4.91 -14.79 2.73
CA TRP A 251 -5.73 -15.14 1.57
C TRP A 251 -6.31 -13.89 0.90
N PHE A 252 -5.40 -13.02 0.42
CA PHE A 252 -5.75 -11.80 -0.32
C PHE A 252 -6.60 -10.83 0.52
N ALA A 253 -6.15 -10.54 1.74
CA ALA A 253 -6.83 -9.64 2.69
C ALA A 253 -8.26 -10.07 3.09
N ASN A 254 -8.57 -11.38 3.10
CA ASN A 254 -9.91 -11.87 3.37
C ASN A 254 -10.03 -12.87 4.53
N ASP A 255 -8.93 -13.26 5.19
CA ASP A 255 -8.95 -14.15 6.36
C ASP A 255 -8.23 -13.52 7.56
N TYR A 256 -9.01 -13.12 8.56
CA TYR A 256 -8.50 -12.52 9.80
C TYR A 256 -8.41 -13.50 10.97
N THR A 257 -8.45 -14.81 10.70
CA THR A 257 -8.28 -15.84 11.71
C THR A 257 -6.96 -15.64 12.46
N GLY A 258 -7.04 -15.44 13.79
CA GLY A 258 -5.89 -15.17 14.65
C GLY A 258 -5.39 -13.72 14.63
N LEU A 259 -5.89 -12.85 13.75
CA LEU A 259 -5.53 -11.42 13.70
C LEU A 259 -6.45 -10.55 14.58
N THR A 260 -7.48 -11.12 15.16
CA THR A 260 -8.36 -10.46 16.13
C THR A 260 -8.16 -11.04 17.53
N PRO A 261 -8.37 -10.25 18.63
CA PRO A 261 -8.70 -8.81 18.66
C PRO A 261 -7.52 -7.92 18.23
N PRO A 262 -7.75 -6.61 17.97
CA PRO A 262 -6.69 -5.66 17.69
C PRO A 262 -5.67 -5.62 18.84
N TRP A 263 -4.43 -5.25 18.53
CA TRP A 263 -3.32 -5.17 19.47
C TRP A 263 -2.70 -3.78 19.59
N ASP A 264 -3.28 -2.81 18.85
CA ASP A 264 -2.90 -1.42 18.87
C ASP A 264 -4.15 -0.55 18.87
N ASP A 265 -4.09 0.59 19.56
CA ASP A 265 -5.25 1.48 19.77
C ASP A 265 -5.57 2.32 18.51
N ASN A 266 -4.65 2.44 17.56
CA ASN A 266 -4.81 3.21 16.32
C ASN A 266 -4.67 2.30 15.09
N MET A 267 -5.54 1.29 14.98
CA MET A 267 -5.49 0.22 14.01
C MET A 267 -6.78 0.13 13.20
N VAL A 268 -6.64 -0.16 11.90
CA VAL A 268 -7.73 -0.36 10.94
C VAL A 268 -7.57 -1.72 10.30
N TYR A 269 -8.65 -2.47 10.13
CA TYR A 269 -8.62 -3.68 9.30
C TYR A 269 -8.90 -3.31 7.86
N SER A 270 -7.94 -3.64 6.98
CA SER A 270 -7.99 -3.43 5.53
C SER A 270 -8.39 -4.74 4.85
N PHE A 271 -9.44 -4.74 4.07
CA PHE A 271 -9.88 -5.92 3.31
C PHE A 271 -10.00 -5.59 1.82
N HIS A 272 -9.91 -6.62 0.98
CA HIS A 272 -10.02 -6.47 -0.47
C HIS A 272 -11.30 -7.12 -0.98
N LYS A 273 -11.92 -6.51 -2.00
CA LYS A 273 -13.15 -7.01 -2.57
C LYS A 273 -13.17 -6.78 -4.08
N TYR A 274 -13.22 -7.86 -4.83
CA TYR A 274 -13.29 -7.85 -6.29
C TYR A 274 -14.44 -8.72 -6.80
N TRP A 275 -14.91 -8.45 -8.00
CA TRP A 275 -15.78 -9.25 -8.88
C TRP A 275 -17.13 -9.72 -8.37
N ASN A 276 -17.32 -9.98 -7.10
CA ASN A 276 -18.61 -10.43 -6.57
C ASN A 276 -19.64 -9.28 -6.50
N VAL A 277 -20.90 -9.61 -6.29
CA VAL A 277 -22.00 -8.64 -6.22
C VAL A 277 -21.83 -7.68 -5.04
N ASN A 278 -22.33 -6.44 -5.19
CA ASN A 278 -22.24 -5.40 -4.17
C ASN A 278 -23.49 -5.36 -3.29
N THR A 279 -23.59 -6.31 -2.38
CA THR A 279 -24.70 -6.38 -1.42
C THR A 279 -24.16 -6.46 0.01
N GLN A 280 -24.97 -6.02 0.98
CA GLN A 280 -24.65 -6.10 2.41
C GLN A 280 -24.13 -7.48 2.82
N ASN A 281 -24.75 -8.55 2.32
CA ASN A 281 -24.38 -9.91 2.67
C ASN A 281 -22.94 -10.28 2.28
N THR A 282 -22.39 -9.66 1.23
CA THR A 282 -21.01 -9.97 0.77
C THR A 282 -19.94 -9.37 1.65
N ILE A 283 -20.27 -8.37 2.47
CA ILE A 283 -19.37 -7.74 3.43
C ILE A 283 -19.83 -7.95 4.89
N GLN A 284 -20.89 -8.74 5.13
CA GLN A 284 -21.43 -8.91 6.47
C GLN A 284 -20.38 -9.46 7.45
N TRP A 285 -19.52 -10.34 7.01
CA TRP A 285 -18.47 -10.93 7.81
C TRP A 285 -17.46 -9.91 8.38
N VAL A 286 -17.04 -8.89 7.59
CA VAL A 286 -16.18 -7.81 8.10
C VAL A 286 -16.95 -6.85 8.99
N LEU A 287 -18.25 -6.64 8.71
CA LEU A 287 -19.13 -5.83 9.57
C LEU A 287 -19.35 -6.47 10.93
N ASP A 288 -19.48 -7.79 10.98
CA ASP A 288 -19.59 -8.53 12.24
C ASP A 288 -18.29 -8.43 13.03
N MET A 289 -17.13 -8.56 12.40
CA MET A 289 -15.81 -8.34 13.00
C MET A 289 -15.68 -6.91 13.55
N ARG A 290 -16.02 -5.89 12.75
CA ARG A 290 -16.06 -4.48 13.17
C ARG A 290 -16.92 -4.28 14.40
N ASN A 291 -18.11 -4.89 14.41
CA ASN A 291 -19.06 -4.77 15.53
C ASN A 291 -18.57 -5.46 16.79
N GLN A 292 -17.94 -6.62 16.63
CA GLN A 292 -17.42 -7.41 17.74
C GLN A 292 -16.25 -6.72 18.44
N TYR A 293 -15.34 -6.12 17.67
CA TYR A 293 -14.09 -5.57 18.20
C TYR A 293 -14.09 -4.03 18.29
N ASN A 294 -15.16 -3.37 17.82
CA ASN A 294 -15.29 -1.90 17.82
C ASN A 294 -14.10 -1.20 17.15
N VAL A 295 -13.76 -1.60 15.94
CA VAL A 295 -12.63 -1.12 15.15
C VAL A 295 -13.09 -0.60 13.79
N PRO A 296 -12.40 0.35 13.15
CA PRO A 296 -12.74 0.80 11.81
C PRO A 296 -12.30 -0.22 10.75
N LEU A 297 -12.94 -0.12 9.58
CA LEU A 297 -12.63 -0.88 8.38
C LEU A 297 -12.21 0.07 7.27
N TRP A 298 -11.38 -0.43 6.38
CA TRP A 298 -11.04 0.20 5.11
C TRP A 298 -11.00 -0.87 4.02
N MET A 299 -11.56 -0.56 2.86
CA MET A 299 -11.45 -1.42 1.68
C MET A 299 -10.21 -0.98 0.90
N GLY A 300 -9.06 -1.62 1.21
CA GLY A 300 -7.74 -1.24 0.73
C GLY A 300 -7.55 -1.39 -0.76
N GLU A 301 -8.24 -2.38 -1.36
CA GLU A 301 -8.29 -2.56 -2.80
C GLU A 301 -9.63 -3.06 -3.29
N SER A 302 -10.07 -2.48 -4.41
CA SER A 302 -11.19 -2.96 -5.19
C SER A 302 -11.15 -2.33 -6.58
N GLY A 303 -11.88 -2.87 -7.52
CA GLY A 303 -11.93 -2.25 -8.84
C GLY A 303 -11.98 -3.25 -9.98
N GLU A 304 -11.30 -2.88 -11.08
CA GLU A 304 -11.16 -3.68 -12.31
C GLU A 304 -12.50 -4.20 -12.85
N ASN A 305 -13.53 -3.36 -12.82
CA ASN A 305 -14.89 -3.74 -13.17
C ASN A 305 -15.60 -2.63 -13.99
N SER A 306 -16.91 -2.80 -14.23
CA SER A 306 -17.73 -1.84 -14.92
C SER A 306 -18.11 -0.63 -14.06
N ASN A 307 -18.42 0.52 -14.68
CA ASN A 307 -18.87 1.72 -13.99
C ASN A 307 -20.14 1.48 -13.15
N ALA A 308 -21.03 0.57 -13.57
CA ALA A 308 -22.19 0.18 -12.78
C ALA A 308 -21.79 -0.50 -11.48
N TRP A 309 -20.85 -1.45 -11.57
CA TRP A 309 -20.31 -2.14 -10.40
C TRP A 309 -19.59 -1.20 -9.44
N PHE A 310 -18.79 -0.24 -9.96
CA PHE A 310 -18.12 0.78 -9.14
C PHE A 310 -19.13 1.61 -8.35
N LYS A 311 -20.21 2.07 -9.01
CA LYS A 311 -21.25 2.85 -8.36
C LYS A 311 -21.92 2.08 -7.22
N GLU A 312 -22.24 0.81 -7.43
CA GLU A 312 -22.83 -0.06 -6.42
C GLU A 312 -21.87 -0.32 -5.25
N ALA A 313 -20.57 -0.52 -5.55
CA ALA A 313 -19.53 -0.73 -4.56
C ALA A 313 -19.33 0.52 -3.68
N ILE A 314 -19.23 1.71 -4.27
CA ILE A 314 -19.16 2.97 -3.52
C ILE A 314 -20.35 3.11 -2.58
N SER A 315 -21.59 2.91 -3.09
CA SER A 315 -22.78 2.99 -2.25
C SER A 315 -22.71 2.01 -1.09
N LEU A 316 -22.34 0.76 -1.36
CA LEU A 316 -22.22 -0.28 -0.32
C LEU A 316 -21.20 0.11 0.76
N PHE A 317 -20.04 0.61 0.39
CA PHE A 317 -19.00 0.97 1.36
C PHE A 317 -19.38 2.21 2.14
N GLU A 318 -19.78 3.29 1.48
CA GLU A 318 -20.12 4.57 2.13
C GLU A 318 -21.38 4.48 3.00
N ASP A 319 -22.37 3.70 2.61
CA ASP A 319 -23.56 3.40 3.45
C ASP A 319 -23.18 2.64 4.75
N ASN A 320 -21.97 2.08 4.81
CA ASN A 320 -21.44 1.39 5.97
C ASN A 320 -20.25 2.14 6.63
N ASP A 321 -20.03 3.42 6.32
CA ASP A 321 -18.89 4.22 6.83
C ASP A 321 -17.52 3.55 6.58
N ILE A 322 -17.32 2.95 5.41
CA ILE A 322 -16.09 2.29 4.99
C ILE A 322 -15.42 3.12 3.89
N GLY A 323 -14.20 3.56 4.13
CA GLY A 323 -13.35 4.15 3.10
C GLY A 323 -12.89 3.09 2.08
N TRP A 324 -12.44 3.53 0.91
CA TRP A 324 -12.09 2.64 -0.19
C TRP A 324 -10.95 3.20 -1.04
N ALA A 325 -10.20 2.31 -1.71
CA ALA A 325 -9.23 2.64 -2.73
C ALA A 325 -9.44 1.79 -3.99
N TRP A 326 -9.53 2.47 -5.14
CA TRP A 326 -9.67 1.79 -6.43
C TRP A 326 -8.32 1.30 -6.94
N TRP A 327 -8.28 0.09 -7.46
CA TRP A 327 -7.15 -0.51 -8.14
C TRP A 327 -7.38 -0.61 -9.64
N PRO A 328 -6.39 -0.23 -10.48
CA PRO A 328 -5.30 0.72 -10.19
C PRO A 328 -5.57 2.10 -10.81
N TRP A 329 -4.72 3.08 -10.52
CA TRP A 329 -4.76 4.39 -11.20
C TRP A 329 -4.52 4.26 -12.70
N LYS A 330 -3.44 3.54 -13.10
CA LYS A 330 -3.02 3.32 -14.49
C LYS A 330 -2.73 1.86 -14.77
N ARG A 331 -3.01 1.44 -15.99
CA ARG A 331 -2.66 0.12 -16.51
C ARG A 331 -2.45 0.18 -18.02
N ILE A 332 -1.60 -0.69 -18.57
CA ILE A 332 -1.37 -0.79 -20.01
C ILE A 332 -2.58 -1.46 -20.70
N GLU A 333 -3.08 -0.84 -21.79
CA GLU A 333 -4.13 -1.37 -22.67
C GLU A 333 -5.36 -1.91 -21.92
N THR A 334 -6.00 -1.09 -21.12
CA THR A 334 -7.14 -1.49 -20.28
C THR A 334 -8.35 -0.59 -20.43
N THR A 335 -9.51 -1.11 -20.05
CA THR A 335 -10.78 -0.35 -19.91
C THR A 335 -11.31 -0.34 -18.48
N VAL A 336 -10.53 -0.89 -17.52
CA VAL A 336 -10.99 -1.12 -16.13
C VAL A 336 -10.15 -0.42 -15.07
N SER A 337 -9.22 0.43 -15.47
CA SER A 337 -8.52 1.37 -14.57
C SER A 337 -8.96 2.81 -14.85
N SER A 338 -8.56 3.74 -13.98
CA SER A 338 -8.87 5.16 -14.15
C SER A 338 -8.27 5.73 -15.43
N LEU A 339 -7.04 5.32 -15.75
CA LEU A 339 -6.34 5.69 -16.99
C LEU A 339 -5.80 4.46 -17.70
N SER A 340 -5.81 4.49 -19.03
CA SER A 340 -5.17 3.47 -19.88
C SER A 340 -3.93 4.04 -20.55
N ILE A 341 -2.83 3.30 -20.48
CA ILE A 341 -1.58 3.63 -21.17
C ILE A 341 -1.54 2.83 -22.46
N THR A 342 -1.37 3.50 -23.60
CA THR A 342 -1.16 2.82 -24.86
C THR A 342 0.27 2.32 -24.95
N SER A 343 0.45 1.03 -25.18
CA SER A 343 1.76 0.42 -25.43
C SER A 343 2.31 0.86 -26.80
N ASN A 344 3.62 0.98 -26.90
CA ASN A 344 4.27 1.22 -28.20
C ASN A 344 4.72 -0.09 -28.85
N SER A 345 5.07 -0.02 -30.15
CA SER A 345 5.48 -1.19 -30.93
C SER A 345 6.72 -1.87 -30.39
N ASN A 346 7.68 -1.12 -29.83
CA ASN A 346 8.93 -1.67 -29.31
C ASN A 346 8.67 -2.47 -28.01
N TYR A 347 7.87 -1.92 -27.10
CA TYR A 347 7.46 -2.63 -25.89
C TYR A 347 6.73 -3.95 -26.25
N ASN A 348 5.78 -3.86 -27.17
CA ASN A 348 5.03 -5.03 -27.62
C ASN A 348 5.95 -6.09 -28.25
N ALA A 349 6.94 -5.68 -29.05
CA ALA A 349 7.90 -6.62 -29.65
C ALA A 349 8.73 -7.35 -28.59
N VAL A 350 9.22 -6.64 -27.56
CA VAL A 350 9.93 -7.25 -26.41
C VAL A 350 9.03 -8.24 -25.67
N VAL A 351 7.81 -7.84 -25.37
CA VAL A 351 6.84 -8.71 -24.67
C VAL A 351 6.52 -9.97 -25.48
N GLU A 352 6.27 -9.84 -26.79
CA GLU A 352 5.99 -10.98 -27.67
C GLU A 352 7.22 -11.90 -27.84
N TYR A 353 8.43 -11.34 -27.84
CA TYR A 353 9.65 -12.14 -27.81
C TYR A 353 9.75 -12.96 -26.51
N PHE A 354 9.48 -12.37 -25.36
CA PHE A 354 9.50 -13.09 -24.07
C PHE A 354 8.40 -14.15 -23.95
N LYS A 355 7.29 -13.99 -24.66
CA LYS A 355 6.24 -15.01 -24.81
C LYS A 355 6.60 -16.11 -25.81
N GLY A 356 7.70 -15.98 -26.55
CA GLY A 356 8.11 -16.93 -27.60
C GLY A 356 7.35 -16.77 -28.90
N ASN A 357 6.66 -15.66 -29.13
CA ASN A 357 5.86 -15.39 -30.33
C ASN A 357 6.62 -14.59 -31.40
N ALA A 358 7.78 -14.05 -31.09
CA ALA A 358 8.63 -13.26 -31.98
C ALA A 358 10.10 -13.72 -31.90
N SER A 359 10.91 -13.40 -32.92
CA SER A 359 12.35 -13.62 -32.88
C SER A 359 13.06 -12.38 -32.32
N GLU A 360 14.28 -12.57 -31.78
CA GLU A 360 15.13 -11.52 -31.25
C GLU A 360 15.42 -10.41 -32.29
N GLU A 361 15.59 -10.76 -33.56
CA GLU A 361 15.83 -9.82 -34.67
C GLU A 361 14.75 -8.74 -34.83
N HIS A 362 13.58 -8.90 -34.23
CA HIS A 362 12.47 -7.94 -34.28
C HIS A 362 12.36 -7.08 -33.01
N THR A 363 13.23 -7.25 -32.02
CA THR A 363 13.15 -6.63 -30.71
C THR A 363 14.28 -5.63 -30.40
N VAL A 364 15.34 -5.63 -31.22
CA VAL A 364 16.53 -4.77 -31.06
C VAL A 364 16.64 -3.73 -32.16
#